data_b46a05a3f3f85f48bbdbe909f9d4fa5c
#
_entry.id   b46a05a3f3f85f48bbdbe909f9d4fa5c
#
_cell.length_a   1.000
_cell.length_b   1.000
_cell.length_c   1.000
_cell.angle_alpha   90.00
_cell.angle_beta   90.00
_cell.angle_gamma   90.00
#
_symmetry.space_group_name_H-M   'P 1'
#
loop_
_entity.id
_entity.type
_entity.pdbx_description
1 polymer ?
#
loop_
_entity_poly.entity_id
_entity_poly.type
_entity_poly.pdbx_seq_one_letter_code
_entity_poly.pdbx_strand_id
1 'polypeptide(L)'
;NEKSGVLQGLTRVRMITQDDSHSYVMASQAADEVKHLLRFITDLLEDFGLDDYYLELSTRDTEGAKSTKFIGSDEQWEKATAVLEQVGRESGLDLVPDPGGAAYYGPKISVQAKDAIGRTWQMSTIQYDFNQPARFGLTYTGPDGHPAEPVMIHSAKFGSIERFIGVLTEHYAGAFP
;
A
#
# COMPACT_ATOMS: atom_id res chain seq x y z
N ASN A 1 -7.55 -6.89 -15.91
CA ASN A 1 -8.31 -8.12 -16.23
C ASN A 1 -7.41 -9.34 -16.02
N GLU A 2 -7.74 -10.16 -15.03
CA GLU A 2 -7.05 -11.42 -14.79
C GLU A 2 -7.36 -12.43 -15.89
N LYS A 3 -6.33 -13.20 -16.29
CA LYS A 3 -6.52 -14.31 -17.24
C LYS A 3 -7.29 -15.42 -16.55
N SER A 4 -8.15 -16.12 -17.30
CA SER A 4 -9.02 -17.19 -16.75
C SER A 4 -8.25 -18.30 -16.02
N GLY A 5 -7.03 -18.62 -16.44
CA GLY A 5 -6.19 -19.67 -15.84
C GLY A 5 -5.56 -19.36 -14.50
N VAL A 6 -5.69 -18.11 -13.98
CA VAL A 6 -5.10 -17.70 -12.69
C VAL A 6 -6.12 -17.48 -11.59
N LEU A 7 -7.41 -17.68 -11.87
CA LEU A 7 -8.48 -17.52 -10.88
C LEU A 7 -8.45 -18.64 -9.84
N GLN A 8 -8.69 -18.27 -8.57
CA GLN A 8 -8.63 -19.20 -7.45
C GLN A 8 -9.64 -18.82 -6.35
N GLY A 9 -10.86 -19.37 -6.43
CA GLY A 9 -11.90 -19.12 -5.43
C GLY A 9 -12.07 -17.62 -5.11
N LEU A 10 -12.15 -17.29 -3.82
CA LEU A 10 -12.21 -15.90 -3.34
C LEU A 10 -10.85 -15.21 -3.27
N THR A 11 -9.75 -15.95 -3.26
CA THR A 11 -8.42 -15.36 -3.11
C THR A 11 -7.89 -14.70 -4.39
N ARG A 12 -8.40 -15.11 -5.57
CA ARG A 12 -8.09 -14.46 -6.86
C ARG A 12 -9.30 -14.48 -7.78
N VAL A 13 -10.03 -13.41 -7.79
CA VAL A 13 -11.29 -13.22 -8.54
C VAL A 13 -11.11 -12.27 -9.73
N ARG A 14 -12.10 -12.19 -10.62
CA ARG A 14 -12.08 -11.26 -11.78
C ARG A 14 -12.39 -9.82 -11.40
N MET A 15 -13.27 -9.64 -10.43
CA MET A 15 -13.72 -8.35 -9.94
C MET A 15 -13.55 -8.33 -8.43
N ILE A 16 -12.93 -7.28 -7.93
CA ILE A 16 -12.69 -7.09 -6.51
C ILE A 16 -13.45 -5.88 -6.00
N THR A 17 -13.88 -5.96 -4.73
CA THR A 17 -14.33 -4.82 -3.94
C THR A 17 -13.17 -4.40 -3.05
N GLN A 18 -12.80 -3.12 -3.09
CA GLN A 18 -11.73 -2.59 -2.25
C GLN A 18 -12.27 -1.53 -1.30
N ASP A 19 -11.71 -1.48 -0.12
CA ASP A 19 -11.88 -0.42 0.87
C ASP A 19 -10.90 0.75 0.62
N ASP A 20 -10.70 1.08 -0.64
CA ASP A 20 -9.73 2.08 -1.08
C ASP A 20 -10.10 3.47 -0.56
N SER A 21 -9.11 4.19 -0.07
CA SER A 21 -9.26 5.55 0.46
C SER A 21 -8.07 6.43 0.13
N HIS A 22 -8.29 7.74 0.14
CA HIS A 22 -7.31 8.72 -0.28
C HIS A 22 -7.22 9.84 0.75
N SER A 23 -6.04 10.01 1.35
CA SER A 23 -5.71 11.12 2.25
C SER A 23 -4.91 12.17 1.50
N TYR A 24 -5.26 13.43 1.69
CA TYR A 24 -4.55 14.58 1.12
C TYR A 24 -3.85 15.33 2.23
N VAL A 25 -2.53 15.38 2.17
CA VAL A 25 -1.71 15.89 3.26
C VAL A 25 -0.62 16.84 2.73
N MET A 26 -0.10 17.71 3.59
CA MET A 26 1.13 18.42 3.29
C MET A 26 2.29 17.41 3.23
N ALA A 27 3.32 17.69 2.42
CA ALA A 27 4.50 16.83 2.33
C ALA A 27 5.16 16.58 3.71
N SER A 28 5.13 17.58 4.61
CA SER A 28 5.63 17.47 5.98
C SER A 28 4.80 16.55 6.88
N GLN A 29 3.56 16.24 6.51
CA GLN A 29 2.65 15.36 7.26
C GLN A 29 2.63 13.93 6.72
N ALA A 30 3.25 13.68 5.56
CA ALA A 30 3.15 12.40 4.88
C ALA A 30 3.66 11.22 5.74
N ALA A 31 4.77 11.40 6.46
CA ALA A 31 5.30 10.36 7.35
C ALA A 31 4.34 10.02 8.49
N ASP A 32 3.74 11.03 9.12
CA ASP A 32 2.78 10.83 10.22
C ASP A 32 1.51 10.13 9.72
N GLU A 33 1.02 10.50 8.55
CA GLU A 33 -0.15 9.85 7.93
C GLU A 33 0.13 8.39 7.58
N VAL A 34 1.28 8.10 6.96
CA VAL A 34 1.68 6.72 6.64
C VAL A 34 1.83 5.89 7.92
N LYS A 35 2.42 6.46 8.98
CA LYS A 35 2.56 5.81 10.28
C LYS A 35 1.19 5.52 10.93
N HIS A 36 0.28 6.49 10.87
CA HIS A 36 -1.09 6.32 11.35
C HIS A 36 -1.81 5.18 10.61
N LEU A 37 -1.76 5.20 9.29
CA LEU A 37 -2.39 4.17 8.45
C LEU A 37 -1.78 2.77 8.68
N LEU A 38 -0.46 2.68 8.80
CA LEU A 38 0.22 1.41 9.05
C LEU A 38 -0.20 0.83 10.40
N ARG A 39 -0.23 1.66 11.44
CA ARG A 39 -0.70 1.23 12.77
C ARG A 39 -2.15 0.78 12.72
N PHE A 40 -3.03 1.56 12.08
CA PHE A 40 -4.44 1.18 11.93
C PHE A 40 -4.59 -0.18 11.23
N ILE A 41 -3.80 -0.43 10.17
CA ILE A 41 -3.81 -1.71 9.45
C ILE A 41 -3.35 -2.86 10.35
N THR A 42 -2.25 -2.69 11.09
CA THR A 42 -1.73 -3.75 11.95
C THR A 42 -2.69 -4.07 13.09
N ASP A 43 -3.21 -3.04 13.78
CA ASP A 43 -4.21 -3.21 14.84
C ASP A 43 -5.45 -3.95 14.30
N LEU A 44 -5.91 -3.60 13.09
CA LEU A 44 -7.05 -4.25 12.44
C LEU A 44 -6.79 -5.72 12.10
N LEU A 45 -5.62 -6.07 11.57
CA LEU A 45 -5.27 -7.46 11.27
C LEU A 45 -5.16 -8.29 12.55
N GLU A 46 -4.60 -7.73 13.62
CA GLU A 46 -4.53 -8.35 14.92
C GLU A 46 -5.93 -8.61 15.53
N ASP A 47 -6.86 -7.66 15.40
CA ASP A 47 -8.25 -7.82 15.83
C ASP A 47 -8.96 -8.99 15.12
N PHE A 48 -8.55 -9.32 13.90
CA PHE A 48 -9.01 -10.48 13.16
C PHE A 48 -8.15 -11.75 13.38
N GLY A 49 -7.17 -11.70 14.28
CA GLY A 49 -6.29 -12.83 14.58
C GLY A 49 -5.27 -13.16 13.50
N LEU A 50 -5.02 -12.24 12.57
CA LEU A 50 -4.03 -12.37 11.49
C LEU A 50 -2.74 -11.68 11.94
N ASP A 51 -1.84 -12.38 12.61
CA ASP A 51 -0.63 -11.87 13.26
C ASP A 51 0.69 -12.27 12.56
N ASP A 52 0.66 -13.17 11.58
CA ASP A 52 1.84 -13.56 10.79
C ASP A 52 1.91 -12.76 9.48
N TYR A 53 2.52 -11.58 9.54
CA TYR A 53 2.70 -10.70 8.39
C TYR A 53 4.04 -9.98 8.42
N TYR A 54 4.45 -9.48 7.26
CA TYR A 54 5.62 -8.61 7.07
C TYR A 54 5.29 -7.47 6.11
N LEU A 55 6.16 -6.47 6.05
CA LEU A 55 6.05 -5.34 5.13
C LEU A 55 6.90 -5.58 3.88
N GLU A 56 6.35 -5.19 2.73
CA GLU A 56 7.07 -5.16 1.47
C GLU A 56 7.13 -3.74 0.96
N LEU A 57 8.36 -3.20 0.78
CA LEU A 57 8.59 -1.87 0.22
C LEU A 57 8.84 -1.99 -1.27
N SER A 58 7.82 -1.68 -2.06
CA SER A 58 7.93 -1.67 -3.52
C SER A 58 8.40 -0.31 -4.01
N THR A 59 9.51 -0.32 -4.74
CA THR A 59 10.14 0.85 -5.33
C THR A 59 10.14 0.76 -6.86
N ARG A 60 10.56 1.83 -7.54
CA ARG A 60 10.79 1.76 -8.99
C ARG A 60 12.04 0.93 -9.30
N ASP A 61 12.06 0.35 -10.49
CA ASP A 61 13.24 -0.27 -11.07
C ASP A 61 13.87 0.74 -12.06
N THR A 62 15.09 1.18 -11.76
CA THR A 62 15.80 2.19 -12.57
C THR A 62 16.60 1.59 -13.72
N GLU A 63 16.94 0.31 -13.64
CA GLU A 63 17.86 -0.36 -14.58
C GLU A 63 17.21 -1.50 -15.39
N GLY A 64 16.02 -1.94 -14.99
CA GLY A 64 15.35 -3.08 -15.58
C GLY A 64 14.44 -2.76 -16.77
N ALA A 65 13.88 -3.82 -17.35
CA ALA A 65 12.94 -3.72 -18.48
C ALA A 65 11.65 -2.92 -18.20
N LYS A 66 11.38 -2.59 -16.94
CA LYS A 66 10.22 -1.82 -16.50
C LYS A 66 10.53 -0.34 -16.22
N SER A 67 11.77 0.12 -16.45
CA SER A 67 12.20 1.48 -16.12
C SER A 67 11.34 2.58 -16.76
N THR A 68 10.81 2.34 -17.96
CA THR A 68 9.94 3.27 -18.68
C THR A 68 8.49 3.33 -18.18
N LYS A 69 8.11 2.46 -17.24
CA LYS A 69 6.77 2.43 -16.64
C LYS A 69 6.54 3.59 -15.67
N PHE A 70 7.60 4.04 -15.00
CA PHE A 70 7.52 4.95 -13.87
C PHE A 70 7.59 6.41 -14.33
N ILE A 71 6.74 7.25 -13.74
CA ILE A 71 6.65 8.69 -14.03
C ILE A 71 7.16 9.49 -12.82
N GLY A 72 7.47 10.76 -13.05
CA GLY A 72 8.03 11.66 -12.04
C GLY A 72 9.55 11.76 -12.08
N SER A 73 10.09 12.71 -11.33
CA SER A 73 11.53 12.94 -11.22
C SER A 73 12.21 12.00 -10.20
N ASP A 74 13.52 11.86 -10.33
CA ASP A 74 14.33 11.09 -9.38
C ASP A 74 14.17 11.62 -7.95
N GLU A 75 14.18 12.94 -7.79
CA GLU A 75 14.00 13.61 -6.51
C GLU A 75 12.64 13.28 -5.84
N GLN A 76 11.56 13.24 -6.62
CA GLN A 76 10.23 12.87 -6.13
C GLN A 76 10.23 11.42 -5.62
N TRP A 77 10.81 10.49 -6.39
CA TRP A 77 10.92 9.10 -6.00
C TRP A 77 11.78 8.89 -4.76
N GLU A 78 12.94 9.56 -4.67
CA GLU A 78 13.83 9.50 -3.51
C GLU A 78 13.12 9.97 -2.24
N LYS A 79 12.47 11.13 -2.29
CA LYS A 79 11.72 11.68 -1.15
C LYS A 79 10.58 10.76 -0.71
N ALA A 80 9.76 10.30 -1.65
CA ALA A 80 8.63 9.43 -1.35
C ALA A 80 9.08 8.07 -0.80
N THR A 81 10.11 7.47 -1.39
CA THR A 81 10.67 6.20 -0.92
C THR A 81 11.27 6.35 0.47
N ALA A 82 12.01 7.43 0.74
CA ALA A 82 12.60 7.68 2.06
C ALA A 82 11.55 7.77 3.17
N VAL A 83 10.40 8.41 2.90
CA VAL A 83 9.28 8.49 3.85
C VAL A 83 8.74 7.09 4.17
N LEU A 84 8.46 6.28 3.15
CA LEU A 84 7.93 4.94 3.36
C LEU A 84 8.95 4.01 4.04
N GLU A 85 10.22 4.08 3.63
CA GLU A 85 11.30 3.29 4.24
C GLU A 85 11.49 3.65 5.72
N GLN A 86 11.50 4.93 6.05
CA GLN A 86 11.59 5.39 7.43
C GLN A 86 10.47 4.81 8.29
N VAL A 87 9.22 4.98 7.86
CA VAL A 87 8.06 4.50 8.62
C VAL A 87 8.07 2.98 8.72
N GLY A 88 8.40 2.27 7.62
CA GLY A 88 8.53 0.82 7.65
C GLY A 88 9.56 0.32 8.65
N ARG A 89 10.74 0.95 8.72
CA ARG A 89 11.78 0.61 9.70
C ARG A 89 11.38 0.95 11.14
N GLU A 90 10.74 2.08 11.35
CA GLU A 90 10.26 2.51 12.68
C GLU A 90 9.14 1.62 13.22
N SER A 91 8.42 0.90 12.37
CA SER A 91 7.35 -0.03 12.80
C SER A 91 7.85 -1.24 13.59
N GLY A 92 9.12 -1.60 13.44
CA GLY A 92 9.70 -2.79 14.05
C GLY A 92 9.35 -4.11 13.34
N LEU A 93 8.59 -4.05 12.25
CA LEU A 93 8.26 -5.19 11.41
C LEU A 93 9.36 -5.47 10.38
N ASP A 94 9.44 -6.70 9.89
CA ASP A 94 10.31 -7.05 8.79
C ASP A 94 9.93 -6.26 7.54
N LEU A 95 10.89 -5.53 6.97
CA LEU A 95 10.72 -4.72 5.76
C LEU A 95 11.52 -5.34 4.62
N VAL A 96 10.82 -5.96 3.69
CA VAL A 96 11.40 -6.65 2.53
C VAL A 96 11.39 -5.72 1.31
N PRO A 97 12.52 -5.50 0.63
CA PRO A 97 12.55 -4.69 -0.58
C PRO A 97 11.95 -5.44 -1.79
N ASP A 98 11.17 -4.71 -2.59
CA ASP A 98 10.58 -5.19 -3.85
C ASP A 98 10.84 -4.18 -4.98
N PRO A 99 12.05 -4.21 -5.59
CA PRO A 99 12.39 -3.31 -6.69
C PRO A 99 11.55 -3.62 -7.94
N GLY A 100 10.94 -2.58 -8.52
CA GLY A 100 10.09 -2.69 -9.71
C GLY A 100 8.63 -3.06 -9.42
N GLY A 101 8.27 -3.32 -8.18
CA GLY A 101 6.90 -3.62 -7.75
C GLY A 101 6.02 -2.41 -7.51
N ALA A 102 6.59 -1.20 -7.52
CA ALA A 102 5.86 0.03 -7.27
C ALA A 102 4.73 0.30 -8.29
N ALA A 103 3.76 1.13 -7.89
CA ALA A 103 2.85 1.75 -8.81
C ALA A 103 3.63 2.69 -9.76
N TYR A 104 3.07 2.96 -10.95
CA TYR A 104 3.77 3.83 -11.90
C TYR A 104 3.90 5.28 -11.41
N TYR A 105 3.09 5.70 -10.46
CA TYR A 105 3.00 7.05 -9.90
C TYR A 105 3.69 7.24 -8.55
N GLY A 106 4.22 6.18 -7.94
CA GLY A 106 4.91 6.29 -6.66
C GLY A 106 5.19 4.96 -5.96
N PRO A 107 6.02 4.98 -4.90
CA PRO A 107 6.34 3.80 -4.10
C PRO A 107 5.18 3.38 -3.21
N LYS A 108 5.21 2.14 -2.72
CA LYS A 108 4.19 1.60 -1.81
C LYS A 108 4.78 0.72 -0.72
N ILE A 109 4.10 0.66 0.41
CA ILE A 109 4.22 -0.41 1.39
C ILE A 109 3.02 -1.35 1.19
N SER A 110 3.28 -2.66 1.09
CA SER A 110 2.26 -3.70 1.14
C SER A 110 2.41 -4.50 2.42
N VAL A 111 1.29 -4.86 3.05
CA VAL A 111 1.28 -5.84 4.14
C VAL A 111 1.00 -7.20 3.55
N GLN A 112 1.97 -8.09 3.69
CA GLN A 112 1.95 -9.46 3.20
C GLN A 112 1.63 -10.38 4.38
N ALA A 113 0.41 -10.95 4.40
CA ALA A 113 -0.01 -11.87 5.46
C ALA A 113 0.00 -13.32 4.98
N LYS A 114 0.32 -14.23 5.90
CA LYS A 114 0.28 -15.66 5.61
C LYS A 114 -1.09 -16.24 5.97
N ASP A 115 -1.56 -17.11 5.12
CA ASP A 115 -2.77 -17.90 5.39
C ASP A 115 -2.46 -19.15 6.24
N ALA A 116 -3.52 -19.87 6.62
CA ALA A 116 -3.43 -21.04 7.50
C ALA A 116 -2.54 -22.17 6.96
N ILE A 117 -2.22 -22.20 5.67
CA ILE A 117 -1.34 -23.20 5.05
C ILE A 117 -0.01 -22.61 4.58
N GLY A 118 0.33 -21.39 5.02
CA GLY A 118 1.61 -20.74 4.78
C GLY A 118 1.77 -20.04 3.43
N ARG A 119 0.70 -19.84 2.67
CA ARG A 119 0.75 -19.02 1.44
C ARG A 119 0.72 -17.55 1.82
N THR A 120 1.51 -16.74 1.14
CA THR A 120 1.55 -15.29 1.34
C THR A 120 0.58 -14.57 0.41
N TRP A 121 -0.21 -13.67 0.96
CA TRP A 121 -1.15 -12.82 0.24
C TRP A 121 -0.95 -11.35 0.57
N GLN A 122 -0.91 -10.53 -0.46
CA GLN A 122 -1.00 -9.09 -0.26
C GLN A 122 -2.41 -8.74 0.24
N MET A 123 -2.49 -8.22 1.45
CA MET A 123 -3.75 -7.82 2.10
C MET A 123 -3.94 -6.32 2.01
N SER A 124 -3.05 -5.55 2.58
CA SER A 124 -3.18 -4.10 2.70
C SER A 124 -2.13 -3.37 1.89
N THR A 125 -2.40 -2.12 1.53
CA THR A 125 -1.43 -1.26 0.84
C THR A 125 -1.52 0.17 1.33
N ILE A 126 -0.35 0.84 1.36
CA ILE A 126 -0.22 2.29 1.52
C ILE A 126 0.67 2.77 0.39
N GLN A 127 0.19 3.70 -0.43
CA GLN A 127 0.89 4.17 -1.62
C GLN A 127 1.07 5.68 -1.56
N TYR A 128 2.30 6.13 -1.81
CA TYR A 128 2.63 7.55 -1.86
C TYR A 128 2.50 8.04 -3.30
N ASP A 129 1.62 9.00 -3.54
CA ASP A 129 1.35 9.56 -4.86
C ASP A 129 1.70 11.05 -4.88
N PHE A 130 2.75 11.38 -5.60
CA PHE A 130 3.19 12.76 -5.84
C PHE A 130 2.75 13.28 -7.22
N ASN A 131 2.03 12.48 -8.01
CA ASN A 131 1.74 12.78 -9.41
C ASN A 131 0.28 13.17 -9.66
N GLN A 132 -0.69 12.43 -9.09
CA GLN A 132 -2.10 12.71 -9.36
C GLN A 132 -2.54 14.09 -8.84
N PRO A 133 -2.12 14.56 -7.64
CA PRO A 133 -2.46 15.90 -7.20
C PRO A 133 -2.05 16.99 -8.20
N ALA A 134 -0.84 16.92 -8.73
CA ALA A 134 -0.35 17.83 -9.75
C ALA A 134 -1.21 17.77 -11.02
N ARG A 135 -1.54 16.59 -11.50
CA ARG A 135 -2.34 16.38 -12.70
C ARG A 135 -3.78 16.89 -12.57
N PHE A 136 -4.34 16.81 -11.39
CA PHE A 136 -5.68 17.36 -11.08
C PHE A 136 -5.63 18.86 -10.74
N GLY A 137 -4.43 19.46 -10.66
CA GLY A 137 -4.28 20.85 -10.25
C GLY A 137 -4.74 21.12 -8.81
N LEU A 138 -4.58 20.14 -7.93
CA LEU A 138 -5.00 20.26 -6.53
C LEU A 138 -4.03 21.17 -5.80
N THR A 139 -4.58 22.15 -5.08
CA THR A 139 -3.79 23.05 -4.22
C THR A 139 -4.50 23.28 -2.88
N TYR A 140 -3.70 23.59 -1.87
CA TYR A 140 -4.15 24.10 -0.59
C TYR A 140 -3.39 25.39 -0.26
N THR A 141 -3.88 26.18 0.69
CA THR A 141 -3.17 27.36 1.17
C THR A 141 -2.07 26.93 2.14
N GLY A 142 -0.82 27.09 1.72
CA GLY A 142 0.35 26.78 2.54
C GLY A 142 0.50 27.68 3.77
N PRO A 143 1.40 27.35 4.71
CA PRO A 143 1.65 28.15 5.91
C PRO A 143 2.13 29.58 5.61
N ASP A 144 2.72 29.79 4.44
CA ASP A 144 3.17 31.09 3.93
C ASP A 144 2.07 31.90 3.22
N GLY A 145 0.84 31.37 3.18
CA GLY A 145 -0.31 31.99 2.52
C GLY A 145 -0.35 31.80 0.99
N HIS A 146 0.59 31.06 0.41
CA HIS A 146 0.63 30.78 -1.03
C HIS A 146 0.03 29.39 -1.35
N PRO A 147 -0.46 29.20 -2.59
CA PRO A 147 -0.90 27.87 -3.03
C PRO A 147 0.25 26.87 -2.99
N ALA A 148 0.01 25.70 -2.40
CA ALA A 148 0.94 24.59 -2.33
C ALA A 148 0.25 23.32 -2.82
N GLU A 149 1.01 22.38 -3.38
CA GLU A 149 0.52 21.10 -3.88
C GLU A 149 0.49 20.06 -2.75
N PRO A 150 -0.63 19.36 -2.53
CA PRO A 150 -0.67 18.28 -1.55
C PRO A 150 -0.01 17.01 -2.07
N VAL A 151 0.35 16.13 -1.15
CA VAL A 151 0.66 14.72 -1.42
C VAL A 151 -0.63 13.92 -1.23
N MET A 152 -0.84 12.92 -2.07
CA MET A 152 -1.94 11.96 -1.91
C MET A 152 -1.39 10.62 -1.41
N ILE A 153 -2.00 10.11 -0.34
CA ILE A 153 -1.71 8.78 0.19
C ILE A 153 -2.92 7.90 -0.08
N HIS A 154 -2.77 6.91 -0.96
CA HIS A 154 -3.76 5.87 -1.17
C HIS A 154 -3.59 4.81 -0.10
N SER A 155 -4.68 4.28 0.42
CA SER A 155 -4.63 3.15 1.34
C SER A 155 -5.83 2.23 1.19
N ALA A 156 -5.55 0.94 1.22
CA ALA A 156 -6.54 -0.11 1.34
C ALA A 156 -6.16 -0.97 2.56
N LYS A 157 -7.08 -1.13 3.51
CA LYS A 157 -6.81 -1.81 4.78
C LYS A 157 -7.01 -3.31 4.64
N PHE A 158 -8.13 -3.70 4.04
CA PHE A 158 -8.43 -5.10 3.69
C PHE A 158 -7.91 -5.48 2.30
N GLY A 159 -7.67 -4.50 1.43
CA GLY A 159 -7.37 -4.72 0.02
C GLY A 159 -8.58 -5.29 -0.72
N SER A 160 -8.47 -6.51 -1.29
CA SER A 160 -9.63 -7.20 -1.84
C SER A 160 -10.47 -7.81 -0.71
N ILE A 161 -11.71 -7.36 -0.55
CA ILE A 161 -12.65 -7.88 0.45
C ILE A 161 -12.90 -9.37 0.22
N GLU A 162 -12.99 -9.81 -1.03
CA GLU A 162 -13.18 -11.21 -1.38
C GLU A 162 -11.99 -12.07 -0.91
N ARG A 163 -10.75 -11.60 -1.13
CA ARG A 163 -9.55 -12.28 -0.66
C ARG A 163 -9.50 -12.30 0.86
N PHE A 164 -9.78 -11.18 1.51
CA PHE A 164 -9.81 -11.09 2.96
C PHE A 164 -10.78 -12.09 3.57
N ILE A 165 -12.02 -12.17 3.05
CA ILE A 165 -13.02 -13.16 3.48
C ILE A 165 -12.50 -14.58 3.26
N GLY A 166 -11.88 -14.86 2.12
CA GLY A 166 -11.32 -16.18 1.80
C GLY A 166 -10.24 -16.60 2.79
N VAL A 167 -9.25 -15.74 3.03
CA VAL A 167 -8.15 -15.96 3.97
C VAL A 167 -8.68 -16.13 5.40
N LEU A 168 -9.59 -15.26 5.84
CA LEU A 168 -10.18 -15.31 7.17
C LEU A 168 -11.01 -16.59 7.38
N THR A 169 -11.77 -17.02 6.36
CA THR A 169 -12.55 -18.26 6.41
C THR A 169 -11.64 -19.48 6.57
N GLU A 170 -10.53 -19.53 5.85
CA GLU A 170 -9.54 -20.60 5.99
C GLU A 170 -8.85 -20.54 7.36
N HIS A 171 -8.51 -19.35 7.85
CA HIS A 171 -7.87 -19.15 9.14
C HIS A 171 -8.71 -19.71 10.31
N TYR A 172 -10.01 -19.46 10.30
CA TYR A 172 -10.95 -19.95 11.32
C TYR A 172 -11.61 -21.28 10.97
N ALA A 173 -11.22 -21.95 9.89
CA ALA A 173 -11.87 -23.17 9.39
C ALA A 173 -13.41 -23.03 9.26
N GLY A 174 -13.88 -21.83 8.95
CA GLY A 174 -15.28 -21.47 8.83
C GLY A 174 -16.02 -21.23 10.16
N ALA A 175 -15.38 -21.40 11.29
CA ALA A 175 -15.96 -21.19 12.63
C ALA A 175 -15.46 -19.85 13.21
N PHE A 176 -16.08 -18.76 12.77
CA PHE A 176 -15.73 -17.41 13.27
C PHE A 176 -16.04 -17.28 14.77
N PRO A 177 -15.25 -16.47 15.53
CA PRO A 177 -15.48 -16.21 16.93
C PRO A 177 -16.77 -15.45 17.18
#